data_8aea9c21cd86cbe097dfcb590c5e993b
#
_entry.id   8aea9c21cd86cbe097dfcb590c5e993b
#
_cell.length_a   1.000
_cell.length_b   1.000
_cell.length_c   1.000
_cell.angle_alpha   90.00
_cell.angle_beta   90.00
_cell.angle_gamma   90.00
#
_symmetry.space_group_name_H-M   'P 1'
#
loop_
_entity.id
_entity.type
_entity.pdbx_description
1 polymer ?
#
loop_
_entity_poly.entity_id
_entity_poly.type
_entity_poly.pdbx_seq_one_letter_code
_entity_poly.pdbx_strand_id
1 'polypeptide(L)'
;WALLPSVGFGMLHYDPATLGANAWLVVGATGLFGLIAADLTARSGTLGMAWGLHFANNFVALALIAPLGDLSGLALFRVPFAMDDTGLMRLALAFDVAMLCTVWALARVWLARSRDTG
;
A
#
# COMPACT_ATOMS: atom_id res chain seq x y z
N TRP A 1 -11.54 -14.78 7.16
CA TRP A 1 -12.38 -13.62 6.80
C TRP A 1 -11.56 -12.52 6.12
N ALA A 2 -10.34 -12.26 6.56
CA ALA A 2 -9.49 -11.21 5.97
C ALA A 2 -8.90 -11.61 4.60
N LEU A 3 -8.58 -12.89 4.39
CA LEU A 3 -7.84 -13.34 3.21
C LEU A 3 -8.62 -13.07 1.90
N LEU A 4 -9.89 -13.46 1.84
CA LEU A 4 -10.67 -13.34 0.61
C LEU A 4 -10.86 -11.88 0.17
N PRO A 5 -11.25 -10.92 1.04
CA PRO A 5 -11.30 -9.51 0.67
C PRO A 5 -9.94 -8.94 0.26
N SER A 6 -8.85 -9.35 0.91
CA SER A 6 -7.50 -8.87 0.57
C SER A 6 -7.00 -9.39 -0.77
N VAL A 7 -7.29 -10.64 -1.11
CA VAL A 7 -7.02 -11.18 -2.45
C VAL A 7 -7.85 -10.44 -3.50
N GLY A 8 -9.14 -10.22 -3.24
CA GLY A 8 -10.00 -9.43 -4.11
C GLY A 8 -9.47 -8.02 -4.33
N PHE A 9 -9.06 -7.34 -3.25
CA PHE A 9 -8.47 -6.01 -3.31
C PHE A 9 -7.17 -5.98 -4.14
N GLY A 10 -6.30 -6.98 -3.96
CA GLY A 10 -5.10 -7.14 -4.77
C GLY A 10 -5.44 -7.32 -6.25
N MET A 11 -6.40 -8.18 -6.58
CA MET A 11 -6.80 -8.47 -7.96
C MET A 11 -7.41 -7.27 -8.68
N LEU A 12 -8.03 -6.32 -7.97
CA LEU A 12 -8.52 -5.07 -8.56
C LEU A 12 -7.37 -4.18 -9.10
N HIS A 13 -6.13 -4.45 -8.69
CA HIS A 13 -4.93 -3.73 -9.17
C HIS A 13 -4.19 -4.49 -10.27
N TYR A 14 -4.75 -5.58 -10.79
CA TYR A 14 -4.15 -6.32 -11.89
C TYR A 14 -4.33 -5.57 -13.22
N ASP A 15 -3.28 -4.88 -13.65
CA ASP A 15 -3.24 -4.13 -14.91
C ASP A 15 -1.95 -4.42 -15.67
N PRO A 16 -1.90 -5.51 -16.46
CA PRO A 16 -0.71 -5.85 -17.23
C PRO A 16 -0.42 -4.87 -18.39
N ALA A 17 -1.42 -4.08 -18.81
CA ALA A 17 -1.22 -3.10 -19.87
C ALA A 17 -0.34 -1.92 -19.40
N THR A 18 -0.53 -1.45 -18.16
CA THR A 18 0.24 -0.36 -17.57
C THR A 18 1.48 -0.87 -16.83
N LEU A 19 1.36 -2.00 -16.14
CA LEU A 19 2.39 -2.51 -15.21
C LEU A 19 3.35 -3.53 -15.86
N GLY A 20 3.03 -4.03 -17.04
CA GLY A 20 3.83 -5.06 -17.70
C GLY A 20 4.11 -6.26 -16.79
N ALA A 21 5.39 -6.63 -16.68
CA ALA A 21 5.86 -7.73 -15.83
C ALA A 21 5.74 -7.47 -14.32
N ASN A 22 5.40 -6.24 -13.90
CA ASN A 22 5.22 -5.88 -12.49
C ASN A 22 3.79 -6.13 -11.98
N ALA A 23 2.82 -6.44 -12.86
CA ALA A 23 1.40 -6.57 -12.51
C ALA A 23 1.16 -7.51 -11.31
N TRP A 24 1.76 -8.70 -11.30
CA TRP A 24 1.60 -9.65 -10.19
C TRP A 24 2.29 -9.19 -8.91
N LEU A 25 3.38 -8.42 -8.99
CA LEU A 25 4.04 -7.85 -7.81
C LEU A 25 3.15 -6.79 -7.16
N VAL A 26 2.50 -5.96 -7.97
CA VAL A 26 1.53 -4.97 -7.48
C VAL A 26 0.31 -5.65 -6.85
N VAL A 27 -0.23 -6.70 -7.46
CA VAL A 27 -1.30 -7.53 -6.86
C VAL A 27 -0.88 -8.08 -5.49
N GLY A 28 0.34 -8.59 -5.38
CA GLY A 28 0.88 -9.10 -4.11
C GLY A 28 1.02 -8.00 -3.06
N ALA A 29 1.58 -6.85 -3.42
CA ALA A 29 1.77 -5.71 -2.51
C ALA A 29 0.43 -5.13 -2.03
N THR A 30 -0.53 -4.94 -2.93
CA THR A 30 -1.87 -4.43 -2.58
C THR A 30 -2.71 -5.47 -1.81
N GLY A 31 -2.55 -6.74 -2.10
CA GLY A 31 -3.13 -7.82 -1.29
C GLY A 31 -2.57 -7.84 0.14
N LEU A 32 -1.25 -7.67 0.30
CA LEU A 32 -0.61 -7.52 1.61
C LEU A 32 -1.13 -6.28 2.34
N PHE A 33 -1.28 -5.14 1.64
CA PHE A 33 -1.92 -3.95 2.20
C PHE A 33 -3.31 -4.28 2.76
N GLY A 34 -4.14 -5.01 2.03
CA GLY A 34 -5.46 -5.44 2.47
C GLY A 34 -5.41 -6.28 3.75
N LEU A 35 -4.46 -7.21 3.87
CA LEU A 35 -4.25 -8.02 5.08
C LEU A 35 -3.84 -7.16 6.28
N ILE A 36 -2.94 -6.20 6.09
CA ILE A 36 -2.50 -5.26 7.13
C ILE A 36 -3.68 -4.38 7.58
N ALA A 37 -4.46 -3.84 6.65
CA ALA A 37 -5.65 -3.05 6.95
C ALA A 37 -6.68 -3.86 7.77
N ALA A 38 -6.89 -5.12 7.41
CA ALA A 38 -7.77 -6.03 8.14
C ALA A 38 -7.24 -6.34 9.56
N ASP A 39 -5.93 -6.58 9.72
CA ASP A 39 -5.31 -6.81 11.03
C ASP A 39 -5.43 -5.57 11.93
N LEU A 40 -5.16 -4.38 11.41
CA LEU A 40 -5.30 -3.12 12.16
C LEU A 40 -6.76 -2.85 12.55
N THR A 41 -7.72 -3.11 11.66
CA THR A 41 -9.15 -3.00 11.95
C THR A 41 -9.57 -3.95 13.07
N ALA A 42 -9.16 -5.22 12.99
CA ALA A 42 -9.49 -6.22 14.00
C ALA A 42 -8.89 -5.89 15.37
N ARG A 43 -7.69 -5.30 15.39
CA ARG A 43 -7.01 -4.93 16.64
C ARG A 43 -7.50 -3.63 17.26
N SER A 44 -7.80 -2.64 16.44
CA SER A 44 -8.30 -1.34 16.94
C SER A 44 -9.79 -1.34 17.24
N GLY A 45 -10.55 -2.30 16.70
CA GLY A 45 -12.00 -2.34 16.79
C GLY A 45 -12.71 -1.30 15.92
N THR A 46 -11.97 -0.54 15.10
CA THR A 46 -12.50 0.51 14.22
C THR A 46 -11.82 0.51 12.86
N LEU A 47 -12.47 1.10 11.86
CA LEU A 47 -11.90 1.30 10.52
C LEU A 47 -10.89 2.47 10.45
N GLY A 48 -10.78 3.29 11.51
CA GLY A 48 -10.02 4.54 11.49
C GLY A 48 -8.55 4.36 11.09
N MET A 49 -7.86 3.35 11.65
CA MET A 49 -6.46 3.08 11.32
C MET A 49 -6.29 2.58 9.89
N ALA A 50 -7.16 1.68 9.42
CA ALA A 50 -7.13 1.19 8.05
C ALA A 50 -7.39 2.31 7.03
N TRP A 51 -8.35 3.17 7.32
CA TRP A 51 -8.66 4.36 6.50
C TRP A 51 -7.51 5.35 6.48
N GLY A 52 -6.93 5.67 7.63
CA GLY A 52 -5.79 6.57 7.73
C GLY A 52 -4.58 6.07 6.95
N LEU A 53 -4.28 4.77 7.08
CA LEU A 53 -3.20 4.13 6.32
C LEU A 53 -3.45 4.20 4.81
N HIS A 54 -4.67 3.87 4.36
CA HIS A 54 -5.05 3.91 2.94
C HIS A 54 -4.99 5.33 2.39
N PHE A 55 -5.51 6.30 3.13
CA PHE A 55 -5.46 7.71 2.73
C PHE A 55 -4.02 8.20 2.61
N ALA A 56 -3.17 7.94 3.61
CA ALA A 56 -1.77 8.35 3.58
C ALA A 56 -1.00 7.73 2.41
N ASN A 57 -1.18 6.43 2.17
CA ASN A 57 -0.56 5.73 1.05
C ASN A 57 -0.96 6.34 -0.31
N ASN A 58 -2.26 6.54 -0.53
CA ASN A 58 -2.75 7.14 -1.77
C ASN A 58 -2.35 8.61 -1.92
N PHE A 59 -2.31 9.37 -0.83
CA PHE A 59 -1.86 10.75 -0.86
C PHE A 59 -0.39 10.84 -1.31
N VAL A 60 0.48 9.99 -0.78
CA VAL A 60 1.88 9.94 -1.20
C VAL A 60 1.97 9.52 -2.67
N ALA A 61 1.30 8.44 -3.07
CA ALA A 61 1.41 7.85 -4.40
C ALA A 61 0.76 8.70 -5.51
N LEU A 62 -0.25 9.51 -5.22
CA LEU A 62 -0.98 10.29 -6.23
C LEU A 62 -0.70 11.78 -6.17
N ALA A 63 -0.47 12.33 -4.96
CA ALA A 63 -0.33 13.78 -4.77
C ALA A 63 1.11 14.23 -4.52
N LEU A 64 1.97 13.40 -3.93
CA LEU A 64 3.36 13.77 -3.68
C LEU A 64 4.29 13.25 -4.75
N ILE A 65 4.34 11.95 -5.00
CA ILE A 65 5.34 11.32 -5.86
C ILE A 65 4.65 10.32 -6.78
N ALA A 66 4.65 10.56 -8.07
CA ALA A 66 4.07 9.63 -9.04
C ALA A 66 5.08 9.23 -10.13
N PRO A 67 5.08 7.97 -10.58
CA PRO A 67 5.75 7.55 -11.80
C PRO A 67 5.17 8.24 -13.03
N LEU A 68 5.91 8.21 -14.14
CA LEU A 68 5.40 8.70 -15.40
C LEU A 68 4.17 7.87 -15.85
N GLY A 69 3.07 8.55 -16.16
CA GLY A 69 1.81 7.96 -16.57
C GLY A 69 0.64 8.95 -16.46
N ASP A 70 -0.57 8.47 -16.72
CA ASP A 70 -1.77 9.32 -16.83
C ASP A 70 -2.09 10.11 -15.54
N LEU A 71 -1.83 9.53 -14.36
CA LEU A 71 -2.08 10.16 -13.08
C LEU A 71 -0.94 11.07 -12.59
N SER A 72 0.20 11.10 -13.28
CA SER A 72 1.38 11.90 -12.88
C SER A 72 1.11 13.41 -12.92
N GLY A 73 0.04 13.86 -13.58
CA GLY A 73 -0.35 15.27 -13.64
C GLY A 73 -0.81 15.86 -12.30
N LEU A 74 -1.19 15.03 -11.34
CA LEU A 74 -1.62 15.45 -10.01
C LEU A 74 -0.48 15.51 -9.00
N ALA A 75 0.66 14.89 -9.27
CA ALA A 75 1.77 14.78 -8.33
C ALA A 75 2.67 16.03 -8.33
N LEU A 76 3.12 16.42 -7.14
CA LEU A 76 4.09 17.49 -6.94
C LEU A 76 5.48 17.12 -7.50
N PHE A 77 5.88 15.87 -7.36
CA PHE A 77 7.14 15.35 -7.85
C PHE A 77 6.90 14.17 -8.78
N ARG A 78 7.60 14.14 -9.90
CA ARG A 78 7.58 13.01 -10.84
C ARG A 78 8.89 12.27 -10.75
N VAL A 79 8.83 10.96 -10.63
CA VAL A 79 10.02 10.10 -10.74
C VAL A 79 10.24 9.72 -12.20
N PRO A 80 11.50 9.67 -12.65
CA PRO A 80 11.84 9.51 -14.07
C PRO A 80 11.81 8.06 -14.54
N PHE A 81 10.85 7.26 -14.09
CA PHE A 81 10.64 5.88 -14.55
C PHE A 81 9.16 5.58 -14.78
N ALA A 82 8.89 4.65 -15.69
CA ALA A 82 7.54 4.19 -15.99
C ALA A 82 7.14 3.03 -15.07
N MET A 83 5.84 2.75 -14.99
CA MET A 83 5.30 1.70 -14.10
C MET A 83 5.66 0.28 -14.54
N ASP A 84 6.01 0.07 -15.81
CA ASP A 84 6.47 -1.19 -16.37
C ASP A 84 8.00 -1.41 -16.25
N ASP A 85 8.77 -0.40 -15.77
CA ASP A 85 10.19 -0.53 -15.49
C ASP A 85 10.45 -1.64 -14.48
N THR A 86 11.23 -2.65 -14.87
CA THR A 86 11.50 -3.81 -14.03
C THR A 86 12.60 -3.59 -12.99
N GLY A 87 13.38 -2.53 -13.09
CA GLY A 87 14.43 -2.18 -12.15
C GLY A 87 13.93 -1.19 -11.08
N LEU A 88 13.72 0.05 -11.49
CA LEU A 88 13.39 1.14 -10.56
C LEU A 88 12.00 0.99 -9.94
N MET A 89 11.00 0.55 -10.71
CA MET A 89 9.65 0.32 -10.17
C MET A 89 9.66 -0.80 -9.13
N ARG A 90 10.40 -1.89 -9.35
CA ARG A 90 10.51 -2.97 -8.35
C ARG A 90 11.23 -2.52 -7.08
N LEU A 91 12.26 -1.70 -7.22
CA LEU A 91 12.95 -1.12 -6.07
C LEU A 91 12.01 -0.19 -5.28
N ALA A 92 11.26 0.68 -5.96
CA ALA A 92 10.28 1.56 -5.34
C ALA A 92 9.19 0.75 -4.61
N LEU A 93 8.66 -0.30 -5.25
CA LEU A 93 7.66 -1.19 -4.65
C LEU A 93 8.21 -1.95 -3.43
N ALA A 94 9.46 -2.41 -3.48
CA ALA A 94 10.09 -3.05 -2.32
C ALA A 94 10.25 -2.08 -1.15
N PHE A 95 10.61 -0.82 -1.42
CA PHE A 95 10.68 0.22 -0.41
C PHE A 95 9.31 0.54 0.18
N ASP A 96 8.28 0.66 -0.65
CA ASP A 96 6.90 0.90 -0.22
C ASP A 96 6.39 -0.23 0.69
N VAL A 97 6.61 -1.49 0.31
CA VAL A 97 6.25 -2.65 1.13
C VAL A 97 7.02 -2.66 2.47
N ALA A 98 8.31 -2.31 2.46
CA ALA A 98 9.10 -2.22 3.69
C ALA A 98 8.57 -1.12 4.63
N MET A 99 8.23 0.06 4.07
CA MET A 99 7.59 1.15 4.82
C MET A 99 6.24 0.72 5.40
N LEU A 100 5.40 0.09 4.58
CA LEU A 100 4.09 -0.42 5.00
C LEU A 100 4.22 -1.41 6.17
N CYS A 101 5.13 -2.37 6.09
CA CYS A 101 5.41 -3.33 7.16
C CYS A 101 5.91 -2.64 8.43
N THR A 102 6.76 -1.61 8.28
CA THR A 102 7.29 -0.83 9.41
C THR A 102 6.16 -0.08 10.12
N VAL A 103 5.33 0.66 9.39
CA VAL A 103 4.17 1.37 9.95
C VAL A 103 3.21 0.40 10.63
N TRP A 104 2.93 -0.74 10.01
CA TRP A 104 2.11 -1.79 10.61
C TRP A 104 2.70 -2.30 11.93
N ALA A 105 4.00 -2.62 11.98
CA ALA A 105 4.65 -3.09 13.20
C ALA A 105 4.58 -2.06 14.33
N LEU A 106 4.85 -0.78 14.01
CA LEU A 106 4.73 0.32 14.98
C LEU A 106 3.30 0.50 15.49
N ALA A 107 2.31 0.44 14.59
CA ALA A 107 0.90 0.52 14.96
C ALA A 107 0.48 -0.63 15.89
N ARG A 108 0.97 -1.85 15.63
CA ARG A 108 0.71 -3.01 16.51
C ARG A 108 1.30 -2.83 17.91
N VAL A 109 2.55 -2.34 17.98
CA VAL A 109 3.20 -2.06 19.27
C VAL A 109 2.45 -0.98 20.04
N TRP A 110 2.02 0.08 19.34
CA TRP A 110 1.24 1.14 19.95
C TRP A 110 -0.10 0.64 20.49
N LEU A 111 -0.85 -0.14 19.69
CA LEU A 111 -2.13 -0.73 20.09
C LEU A 111 -2.00 -1.70 21.29
N ALA A 112 -0.91 -2.48 21.35
CA ALA A 112 -0.66 -3.36 22.48
C ALA A 112 -0.46 -2.55 23.78
N ARG A 113 0.42 -1.54 23.74
CA ARG A 113 0.69 -0.69 24.91
C ARG A 113 -0.53 0.09 25.40
N SER A 114 -1.36 0.58 24.47
CA SER A 114 -2.58 1.32 24.81
C SER A 114 -3.62 0.48 25.55
N ARG A 115 -3.61 -0.85 25.35
CA ARG A 115 -4.49 -1.78 26.10
C ARG A 115 -4.02 -2.06 27.51
N ASP A 116 -2.71 -2.00 27.76
CA ASP A 116 -2.12 -2.29 29.07
C ASP A 116 -2.27 -1.09 30.03
N THR A 117 -2.62 0.08 29.52
CA THR A 117 -2.74 1.35 30.28
C THR A 117 -4.18 1.80 30.52
N GLY A 118 -5.17 1.07 30.03
CA GLY A 118 -6.62 1.35 30.20
C GLY A 118 -7.32 0.28 30.99
#